data_8df484d6240e313b2315c5b61cc895c4
#
_entry.id   8df484d6240e313b2315c5b61cc895c4
#
_cell.length_a   1.000
_cell.length_b   1.000
_cell.length_c   1.000
_cell.angle_alpha   90.00
_cell.angle_beta   90.00
_cell.angle_gamma   90.00
#
_symmetry.space_group_name_H-M   'P 1'
#
loop_
_entity.id
_entity.type
_entity.pdbx_description
1 polymer ?
#
loop_
_entity_poly.entity_id
_entity_poly.type
_entity_poly.pdbx_seq_one_letter_code
_entity_poly.pdbx_strand_id
1 'polypeptide(L)'
;MNQAIFYIEDDDNNISLVQALFKRRPQIELQVAMNGRDGIQAAIDKQPRLILLDNRLPDATGSEILRELASAPATAAIPVVVLSSDADDVIAQLVANGAAEAVQKPFDIHEFIAMIDRYVPSLGNL
;
A
#
# COMPACT_ATOMS: atom_id res chain seq x y z
N MET A 1 -5.62 -14.67 12.20
CA MET A 1 -4.63 -13.63 11.89
C MET A 1 -5.15 -12.72 10.80
N ASN A 2 -4.84 -11.43 10.90
CA ASN A 2 -5.26 -10.45 9.90
C ASN A 2 -4.46 -10.64 8.60
N GLN A 3 -5.15 -10.92 7.51
CA GLN A 3 -4.56 -11.05 6.17
C GLN A 3 -5.02 -9.91 5.26
N ALA A 4 -5.45 -8.81 5.83
CA ALA A 4 -5.96 -7.68 5.06
C ALA A 4 -4.82 -6.78 4.57
N ILE A 5 -4.94 -6.34 3.32
CA ILE A 5 -4.10 -5.31 2.74
C ILE A 5 -5.01 -4.18 2.31
N PHE A 6 -4.64 -2.95 2.65
CA PHE A 6 -5.39 -1.77 2.23
C PHE A 6 -4.65 -1.11 1.08
N TYR A 7 -5.39 -0.76 0.05
CA TYR A 7 -4.88 -0.08 -1.12
C TYR A 7 -5.55 1.29 -1.22
N ILE A 8 -4.77 2.34 -1.11
CA ILE A 8 -5.27 3.71 -1.18
C ILE A 8 -4.97 4.24 -2.58
N GLU A 9 -6.01 4.36 -3.40
CA GLU A 9 -5.90 4.68 -4.82
C GLU A 9 -7.23 5.20 -5.33
N ASP A 10 -7.23 6.24 -6.15
CA ASP A 10 -8.44 6.82 -6.70
C ASP A 10 -8.72 6.47 -8.17
N ASP A 11 -7.77 5.86 -8.86
CA ASP A 11 -7.91 5.53 -10.28
C ASP A 11 -8.48 4.13 -10.46
N ASP A 12 -9.66 4.03 -11.09
CA ASP A 12 -10.35 2.77 -11.27
C ASP A 12 -9.55 1.75 -12.08
N ASN A 13 -8.75 2.20 -13.05
CA ASN A 13 -7.93 1.30 -13.85
C ASN A 13 -6.82 0.67 -13.01
N ASN A 14 -6.17 1.45 -12.17
CA ASN A 14 -5.15 0.94 -11.27
C ASN A 14 -5.75 -0.02 -10.24
N ILE A 15 -6.90 0.33 -9.70
CA ILE A 15 -7.61 -0.51 -8.73
C ILE A 15 -7.94 -1.86 -9.37
N SER A 16 -8.51 -1.86 -10.58
CA SER A 16 -8.87 -3.09 -11.28
C SER A 16 -7.67 -3.96 -11.54
N LEU A 17 -6.54 -3.36 -11.94
CA LEU A 17 -5.31 -4.10 -12.19
C LEU A 17 -4.82 -4.79 -10.93
N VAL A 18 -4.73 -4.06 -9.82
CA VAL A 18 -4.23 -4.61 -8.58
C VAL A 18 -5.18 -5.67 -8.03
N GLN A 19 -6.49 -5.45 -8.13
CA GLN A 19 -7.47 -6.46 -7.73
C GLN A 19 -7.28 -7.75 -8.53
N ALA A 20 -7.02 -7.65 -9.82
CA ALA A 20 -6.76 -8.82 -10.67
C ALA A 20 -5.51 -9.57 -10.21
N LEU A 21 -4.46 -8.86 -9.82
CA LEU A 21 -3.24 -9.47 -9.32
C LEU A 21 -3.48 -10.24 -8.01
N PHE A 22 -4.33 -9.71 -7.15
CA PHE A 22 -4.64 -10.36 -5.87
C PHE A 22 -5.49 -11.62 -6.01
N LYS A 23 -6.05 -11.90 -7.19
CA LYS A 23 -6.69 -13.19 -7.43
C LYS A 23 -5.71 -14.36 -7.29
N ARG A 24 -4.41 -14.09 -7.41
CA ARG A 24 -3.36 -15.09 -7.20
C ARG A 24 -3.10 -15.38 -5.72
N ARG A 25 -3.68 -14.58 -4.83
CA ARG A 25 -3.53 -14.73 -3.38
C ARG A 25 -4.91 -14.63 -2.73
N PRO A 26 -5.79 -15.62 -2.97
CA PRO A 26 -7.18 -15.53 -2.52
C PRO A 26 -7.34 -15.51 -1.00
N GLN A 27 -6.31 -15.89 -0.24
CA GLN A 27 -6.34 -15.82 1.21
C GLN A 27 -6.18 -14.38 1.72
N ILE A 28 -5.76 -13.44 0.86
CA ILE A 28 -5.58 -12.04 1.24
C ILE A 28 -6.85 -11.28 0.93
N GLU A 29 -7.34 -10.51 1.92
CA GLU A 29 -8.46 -9.60 1.71
C GLU A 29 -7.91 -8.24 1.29
N LEU A 30 -8.19 -7.83 0.06
CA LEU A 30 -7.80 -6.51 -0.43
C LEU A 30 -8.96 -5.55 -0.25
N GLN A 31 -8.74 -4.48 0.48
CA GLN A 31 -9.71 -3.40 0.65
C GLN A 31 -9.15 -2.13 0.02
N VAL A 32 -10.03 -1.34 -0.59
CA VAL A 32 -9.64 -0.13 -1.32
C VAL A 32 -10.28 1.10 -0.70
N ALA A 33 -9.48 2.14 -0.52
CA ALA A 33 -9.95 3.47 -0.19
C ALA A 33 -9.55 4.41 -1.31
N MET A 34 -10.44 5.30 -1.72
CA MET A 34 -10.22 6.12 -2.91
C MET A 34 -9.68 7.52 -2.61
N ASN A 35 -9.38 7.79 -1.36
CA ASN A 35 -8.73 9.05 -0.96
C ASN A 35 -7.92 8.83 0.32
N GLY A 36 -7.06 9.79 0.63
CA GLY A 36 -6.15 9.66 1.75
C GLY A 36 -6.84 9.63 3.10
N ARG A 37 -7.83 10.47 3.30
CA ARG A 37 -8.54 10.55 4.59
C ARG A 37 -9.24 9.23 4.92
N ASP A 38 -9.98 8.69 3.96
CA ASP A 38 -10.67 7.41 4.17
C ASP A 38 -9.68 6.27 4.39
N GLY A 39 -8.57 6.30 3.67
CA GLY A 39 -7.52 5.29 3.81
C GLY A 39 -6.87 5.31 5.19
N ILE A 40 -6.54 6.50 5.69
CA ILE A 40 -5.96 6.65 7.02
C ILE A 40 -6.93 6.18 8.10
N GLN A 41 -8.18 6.61 8.01
CA GLN A 41 -9.19 6.23 9.00
C GLN A 41 -9.42 4.72 9.01
N ALA A 42 -9.53 4.11 7.84
CA ALA A 42 -9.71 2.68 7.72
C ALA A 42 -8.52 1.91 8.31
N ALA A 43 -7.30 2.41 8.07
CA ALA A 43 -6.09 1.79 8.60
C ALA A 43 -6.04 1.86 10.13
N ILE A 44 -6.45 2.98 10.70
CA ILE A 44 -6.53 3.14 12.16
C ILE A 44 -7.54 2.16 12.75
N ASP A 45 -8.70 2.05 12.12
CA ASP A 45 -9.79 1.22 12.65
C ASP A 45 -9.51 -0.27 12.51
N LYS A 46 -8.89 -0.69 11.41
CA LYS A 46 -8.78 -2.12 11.08
C LYS A 46 -7.37 -2.68 11.17
N GLN A 47 -6.36 -1.83 11.18
CA GLN A 47 -4.96 -2.21 11.33
C GLN A 47 -4.54 -3.35 10.40
N PRO A 48 -4.45 -3.09 9.08
CA PRO A 48 -4.08 -4.12 8.11
C PRO A 48 -2.62 -4.55 8.24
N ARG A 49 -2.25 -5.63 7.58
CA ARG A 49 -0.87 -6.13 7.55
C ARG A 49 0.05 -5.26 6.70
N LEU A 50 -0.52 -4.59 5.70
CA LEU A 50 0.23 -3.81 4.74
C LEU A 50 -0.68 -2.74 4.15
N ILE A 51 -0.11 -1.58 3.88
CA ILE A 51 -0.80 -0.51 3.16
C ILE A 51 -0.05 -0.28 1.85
N LEU A 52 -0.78 -0.38 0.74
CA LEU A 52 -0.30 0.06 -0.57
C LEU A 52 -0.84 1.45 -0.82
N LEU A 53 0.03 2.39 -1.14
CA LEU A 53 -0.32 3.79 -1.21
C LEU A 53 0.10 4.38 -2.54
N ASP A 54 -0.87 4.93 -3.28
CA ASP A 54 -0.55 5.73 -4.46
C ASP A 54 0.03 7.07 -4.01
N ASN A 55 1.06 7.54 -4.70
CA ASN A 55 1.74 8.77 -4.32
C ASN A 55 0.89 10.03 -4.56
N ARG A 56 -0.10 9.97 -5.44
CA ARG A 56 -0.93 11.13 -5.77
C ARG A 56 -2.40 10.80 -5.60
N LEU A 57 -3.01 11.42 -4.61
CA LEU A 57 -4.42 11.25 -4.30
C LEU A 57 -5.12 12.60 -4.41
N PRO A 58 -6.46 12.62 -4.54
CA PRO A 58 -7.17 13.88 -4.72
C PRO A 58 -7.07 14.84 -3.53
N ASP A 59 -6.87 14.30 -2.33
CA ASP A 59 -6.88 15.10 -1.10
C ASP A 59 -5.52 15.21 -0.41
N ALA A 60 -4.51 14.45 -0.84
CA ALA A 60 -3.20 14.47 -0.17
C ALA A 60 -2.11 13.83 -1.03
N THR A 61 -0.86 14.16 -0.72
CA THR A 61 0.30 13.49 -1.32
C THR A 61 0.68 12.26 -0.49
N GLY A 62 1.45 11.37 -1.11
CA GLY A 62 1.97 10.20 -0.39
C GLY A 62 2.77 10.57 0.84
N SER A 63 3.59 11.62 0.76
CA SER A 63 4.40 12.08 1.90
C SER A 63 3.54 12.53 3.07
N GLU A 64 2.45 13.25 2.79
CA GLU A 64 1.54 13.70 3.83
C GLU A 64 0.87 12.53 4.53
N ILE A 65 0.42 11.55 3.75
CA ILE A 65 -0.23 10.34 4.29
C ILE A 65 0.75 9.52 5.12
N LEU A 66 1.98 9.36 4.63
CA LEU A 66 3.02 8.64 5.37
C LEU A 66 3.27 9.27 6.74
N ARG A 67 3.34 10.59 6.80
CA ARG A 67 3.57 11.28 8.06
C ARG A 67 2.41 11.07 9.04
N GLU A 68 1.18 11.12 8.54
CA GLU A 68 0.01 10.90 9.39
C GLU A 68 -0.05 9.47 9.91
N LEU A 69 0.23 8.48 9.06
CA LEU A 69 0.25 7.09 9.47
C LEU A 69 1.36 6.83 10.49
N ALA A 70 2.52 7.44 10.30
CA ALA A 70 3.65 7.27 11.22
C ALA A 70 3.40 7.92 12.58
N SER A 71 2.59 8.97 12.64
CA SER A 71 2.32 9.68 13.89
C SER A 71 1.17 9.09 14.70
N ALA A 72 0.35 8.22 14.11
CA ALA A 72 -0.74 7.56 14.83
C ALA A 72 -0.25 6.25 15.44
N PRO A 73 -0.39 6.03 16.76
CA PRO A 73 0.10 4.80 17.38
C PRO A 73 -0.48 3.53 16.76
N ALA A 74 -1.73 3.58 16.30
CA ALA A 74 -2.41 2.42 15.72
C ALA A 74 -1.79 1.98 14.39
N THR A 75 -1.14 2.90 13.66
CA THR A 75 -0.63 2.63 12.30
C THR A 75 0.89 2.75 12.18
N ALA A 76 1.57 3.25 13.19
CA ALA A 76 3.00 3.56 13.11
C ALA A 76 3.86 2.35 12.74
N ALA A 77 3.46 1.14 13.13
CA ALA A 77 4.21 -0.08 12.87
C ALA A 77 3.77 -0.80 11.60
N ILE A 78 2.72 -0.34 10.93
CA ILE A 78 2.24 -0.99 9.71
C ILE A 78 3.13 -0.57 8.54
N PRO A 79 3.71 -1.54 7.79
CA PRO A 79 4.52 -1.17 6.63
C PRO A 79 3.67 -0.55 5.53
N VAL A 80 4.21 0.48 4.89
CA VAL A 80 3.57 1.18 3.78
C VAL A 80 4.47 1.05 2.56
N VAL A 81 3.95 0.50 1.48
CA VAL A 81 4.64 0.45 0.19
C VAL A 81 3.99 1.47 -0.72
N VAL A 82 4.78 2.41 -1.22
CA VAL A 82 4.27 3.46 -2.11
C VAL A 82 4.43 3.00 -3.56
N LEU A 83 3.37 3.14 -4.34
CA LEU A 83 3.39 2.87 -5.78
C LEU A 83 3.41 4.21 -6.48
N SER A 84 4.45 4.47 -7.27
CA SER A 84 4.68 5.80 -7.85
C SER A 84 5.19 5.73 -9.27
N SER A 85 4.71 6.64 -10.14
CA SER A 85 5.29 6.85 -11.45
C SER A 85 6.28 8.02 -11.47
N ASP A 86 6.59 8.57 -10.30
CA ASP A 86 7.49 9.71 -10.18
C ASP A 86 8.96 9.31 -10.31
N ALA A 87 9.84 10.31 -10.39
CA ALA A 87 11.26 10.11 -10.58
C ALA A 87 11.94 9.54 -9.33
N ASP A 88 13.15 9.02 -9.52
CA ASP A 88 13.92 8.35 -8.47
C ASP A 88 14.16 9.20 -7.24
N ASP A 89 14.35 10.51 -7.41
CA ASP A 89 14.57 11.42 -6.28
C ASP A 89 13.32 11.55 -5.40
N VAL A 90 12.13 11.53 -6.02
CA VAL A 90 10.87 11.52 -5.27
C VAL A 90 10.71 10.21 -4.52
N ILE A 91 11.06 9.09 -5.16
CA ILE A 91 11.01 7.77 -4.53
C ILE A 91 11.93 7.72 -3.32
N ALA A 92 13.15 8.21 -3.45
CA ALA A 92 14.10 8.26 -2.34
C ALA A 92 13.55 9.08 -1.16
N GLN A 93 12.87 10.18 -1.47
CA GLN A 93 12.27 11.04 -0.46
C GLN A 93 11.12 10.33 0.28
N LEU A 94 10.33 9.55 -0.44
CA LEU A 94 9.24 8.78 0.17
C LEU A 94 9.77 7.75 1.15
N VAL A 95 10.83 7.05 0.80
CA VAL A 95 11.47 6.10 1.71
C VAL A 95 12.02 6.83 2.94
N ALA A 96 12.67 7.99 2.73
CA ALA A 96 13.16 8.80 3.83
C ALA A 96 12.04 9.28 4.76
N ASN A 97 10.83 9.45 4.25
CA ASN A 97 9.67 9.87 5.02
C ASN A 97 8.91 8.71 5.69
N GLY A 98 9.42 7.51 5.58
CA GLY A 98 8.90 6.38 6.34
C GLY A 98 8.27 5.25 5.54
N ALA A 99 8.26 5.31 4.21
CA ALA A 99 7.80 4.18 3.40
C ALA A 99 8.74 2.99 3.62
N ALA A 100 8.19 1.79 3.75
CA ALA A 100 8.99 0.58 3.84
C ALA A 100 9.73 0.34 2.53
N GLU A 101 9.07 0.59 1.40
CA GLU A 101 9.71 0.65 0.09
C GLU A 101 8.81 1.43 -0.86
N ALA A 102 9.36 1.80 -2.00
CA ALA A 102 8.62 2.45 -3.06
C ALA A 102 8.81 1.66 -4.35
N VAL A 103 7.72 1.36 -5.03
CA VAL A 103 7.71 0.60 -6.27
C VAL A 103 7.36 1.54 -7.40
N GLN A 104 8.22 1.59 -8.42
CA GLN A 104 8.00 2.47 -9.56
C GLN A 104 7.03 1.83 -10.56
N LYS A 105 6.09 2.62 -11.04
CA LYS A 105 5.18 2.20 -12.11
C LYS A 105 5.80 2.48 -13.48
N PRO A 106 5.59 1.65 -14.47
CA PRO A 106 4.89 0.35 -14.40
C PRO A 106 5.77 -0.70 -13.72
N PHE A 107 5.16 -1.60 -12.97
CA PHE A 107 5.90 -2.64 -12.26
C PHE A 107 5.67 -4.00 -12.91
N ASP A 108 6.64 -4.90 -12.69
CA ASP A 108 6.54 -6.28 -13.14
C ASP A 108 5.60 -7.07 -12.23
N ILE A 109 4.72 -7.88 -12.82
CA ILE A 109 3.72 -8.63 -12.08
C ILE A 109 4.37 -9.59 -11.08
N HIS A 110 5.42 -10.30 -11.50
CA HIS A 110 6.09 -11.26 -10.64
C HIS A 110 6.81 -10.58 -9.47
N GLU A 111 7.42 -9.44 -9.74
CA GLU A 111 8.07 -8.65 -8.70
C GLU A 111 7.06 -8.09 -7.70
N PHE A 112 5.91 -7.64 -8.19
CA PHE A 112 4.85 -7.14 -7.34
C PHE A 112 4.34 -8.23 -6.40
N ILE A 113 4.03 -9.41 -6.92
CA ILE A 113 3.56 -10.54 -6.11
C ILE A 113 4.64 -10.98 -5.11
N ALA A 114 5.90 -11.03 -5.54
CA ALA A 114 6.99 -11.36 -4.62
C ALA A 114 7.11 -10.35 -3.48
N MET A 115 6.90 -9.07 -3.78
CA MET A 115 6.90 -8.03 -2.76
C MET A 115 5.75 -8.26 -1.76
N ILE A 116 4.54 -8.52 -2.26
CA ILE A 116 3.40 -8.81 -1.39
C ILE A 116 3.70 -10.01 -0.48
N ASP A 117 4.30 -11.06 -1.03
CA ASP A 117 4.62 -12.27 -0.26
C ASP A 117 5.61 -12.02 0.87
N ARG A 118 6.45 -10.99 0.76
CA ARG A 118 7.38 -10.62 1.84
C ARG A 118 6.63 -10.05 3.06
N TYR A 119 5.55 -9.33 2.82
CA TYR A 119 4.78 -8.68 3.90
C TYR A 119 3.65 -9.54 4.41
N VAL A 120 3.05 -10.33 3.55
CA VAL A 120 1.93 -11.21 3.89
C VAL A 120 2.22 -12.61 3.37
N PRO A 121 3.00 -13.40 4.13
CA PRO A 121 3.38 -14.75 3.68
C PRO A 121 2.16 -15.63 3.44
N SER A 122 2.25 -16.48 2.40
CA SER A 122 1.20 -17.42 2.10
C SER A 122 1.12 -18.50 3.17
N LEU A 123 -0.07 -18.75 3.69
CA LEU A 123 -0.28 -19.80 4.69
C LEU A 123 -0.05 -21.20 4.12
N GLY A 124 -0.21 -21.36 2.82
CA GLY A 124 0.02 -22.63 2.16
C GLY A 124 1.48 -23.06 2.15
N ASN A 125 2.40 -22.18 2.47
CA ASN A 125 3.82 -22.45 2.49
C ASN A 125 4.35 -22.84 3.89
N LEU A 126 3.46 -22.92 4.82
CA LEU A 126 3.84 -23.27 6.19
C LEU A 126 3.99 -24.77 6.38
#